data_ed403880f1e92babd3970775de60b125
#
_entry.id   ed403880f1e92babd3970775de60b125
#
_cell.length_a   1.000
_cell.length_b   1.000
_cell.length_c   1.000
_cell.angle_alpha   90.00
_cell.angle_beta   90.00
_cell.angle_gamma   90.00
#
_symmetry.space_group_name_H-M   'P 1'
#
loop_
_entity.id
_entity.type
_entity.pdbx_description
1 polymer ?
#
loop_
_entity_poly.entity_id
_entity_poly.type
_entity_poly.pdbx_seq_one_letter_code
_entity_poly.pdbx_strand_id
1 'polypeptide(L)'
;MVYCISDIHGYYDLFCRLLDKIGFCGGDKLYVLGDIVDKGRDSVRLAKLLFSMPGVCCIAGNHEYDFLKYYRALMAQTEDYDAVLEKLRAYFVDGHLLDWETVDGLEALPYYIETEDFIGVHAGVPVRDGKLLPVSSAACEQLVYDRRFKDADVLPQNGKCVLFGHTPVRYISDGDEILFYPREGKVQGSAAIADYCKIHLDTGVYLSGILGCLCTDDCRCHYVDLSDMT
;
A
#
# COMPACT_ATOMS: atom_id res chain seq x y z
N MET A 1 17.35 1.48 -8.43
CA MET A 1 16.86 0.65 -7.31
C MET A 1 15.36 0.47 -7.44
N VAL A 2 14.80 -0.57 -6.83
CA VAL A 2 13.36 -0.84 -6.78
C VAL A 2 12.88 -0.77 -5.33
N TYR A 3 11.91 0.09 -5.07
CA TYR A 3 11.36 0.33 -3.74
C TYR A 3 9.89 -0.04 -3.68
N CYS A 4 9.43 -0.49 -2.50
CA CYS A 4 8.02 -0.77 -2.22
C CYS A 4 7.60 -0.13 -0.90
N ILE A 5 6.43 0.49 -0.87
CA ILE A 5 5.82 1.13 0.27
C ILE A 5 4.31 0.86 0.28
N SER A 6 3.67 0.92 1.44
CA SER A 6 2.23 0.77 1.59
C SER A 6 1.68 1.78 2.60
N ASP A 7 0.38 2.05 2.54
CA ASP A 7 -0.40 2.73 3.58
C ASP A 7 0.17 4.11 3.99
N ILE A 8 0.39 5.00 2.99
CA ILE A 8 0.97 6.34 3.20
C ILE A 8 -0.06 7.31 3.79
N HIS A 9 -1.35 7.11 3.49
CA HIS A 9 -2.47 7.81 4.10
C HIS A 9 -2.35 9.34 4.15
N GLY A 10 -1.98 10.00 3.05
CA GLY A 10 -1.91 11.47 2.99
C GLY A 10 -0.81 12.12 3.82
N TYR A 11 0.17 11.36 4.32
CA TYR A 11 1.36 11.89 5.03
C TYR A 11 2.41 12.39 4.03
N TYR A 12 2.04 13.43 3.28
CA TYR A 12 2.83 13.99 2.18
C TYR A 12 4.26 14.38 2.56
N ASP A 13 4.42 15.18 3.62
CA ASP A 13 5.72 15.69 4.01
C ASP A 13 6.64 14.56 4.49
N LEU A 14 6.07 13.57 5.20
CA LEU A 14 6.82 12.40 5.64
C LEU A 14 7.26 11.54 4.44
N PHE A 15 6.39 11.40 3.43
CA PHE A 15 6.72 10.71 2.19
C PHE A 15 7.83 11.42 1.42
N CYS A 16 7.80 12.75 1.29
CA CYS A 16 8.88 13.52 0.67
C CYS A 16 10.21 13.30 1.40
N ARG A 17 10.20 13.33 2.72
CA ARG A 17 11.39 13.04 3.54
C ARG A 17 11.92 11.62 3.34
N LEU A 18 11.03 10.64 3.15
CA LEU A 18 11.43 9.28 2.83
C LEU A 18 12.14 9.22 1.47
N LEU A 19 11.60 9.88 0.45
CA LEU A 19 12.24 9.97 -0.88
C LEU A 19 13.65 10.60 -0.79
N ASP A 20 13.79 11.68 -0.02
CA ASP A 20 15.09 12.30 0.23
C ASP A 20 16.05 11.34 0.93
N LYS A 21 15.58 10.63 1.95
CA LYS A 21 16.38 9.67 2.72
C LYS A 21 16.92 8.52 1.88
N ILE A 22 16.10 7.98 0.97
CA ILE A 22 16.52 6.90 0.06
C ILE A 22 17.27 7.44 -1.18
N GLY A 23 17.32 8.76 -1.37
CA GLY A 23 17.91 9.38 -2.55
C GLY A 23 17.21 9.02 -3.85
N PHE A 24 15.87 8.90 -3.82
CA PHE A 24 15.07 8.49 -4.97
C PHE A 24 15.34 9.39 -6.18
N CYS A 25 15.72 8.81 -7.31
CA CYS A 25 16.11 9.56 -8.49
C CYS A 25 15.69 8.89 -9.80
N GLY A 26 15.94 9.58 -10.92
CA GLY A 26 15.58 9.06 -12.25
C GLY A 26 16.29 7.74 -12.55
N GLY A 27 15.53 6.70 -12.83
CA GLY A 27 15.99 5.32 -13.02
C GLY A 27 15.58 4.37 -11.90
N ASP A 28 15.20 4.90 -10.74
CA ASP A 28 14.57 4.11 -9.68
C ASP A 28 13.11 3.84 -9.98
N LYS A 29 12.58 2.77 -9.35
CA LYS A 29 11.14 2.44 -9.37
C LYS A 29 10.60 2.44 -7.96
N LEU A 30 9.39 2.96 -7.79
CA LEU A 30 8.66 2.91 -6.54
C LEU A 30 7.27 2.30 -6.77
N TYR A 31 6.96 1.25 -6.04
CA TYR A 31 5.64 0.63 -6.01
C TYR A 31 4.92 1.00 -4.72
N VAL A 32 3.73 1.62 -4.86
CA VAL A 32 2.87 2.03 -3.74
C VAL A 32 1.69 1.07 -3.66
N LEU A 33 1.61 0.29 -2.59
CA LEU A 33 0.66 -0.81 -2.45
C LEU A 33 -0.67 -0.38 -1.79
N GLY A 34 -1.23 0.74 -2.23
CA GLY A 34 -2.54 1.23 -1.81
C GLY A 34 -2.52 2.08 -0.55
N ASP A 35 -3.71 2.53 -0.17
CA ASP A 35 -3.99 3.43 0.96
C ASP A 35 -3.15 4.71 0.89
N ILE A 36 -3.26 5.39 -0.27
CA ILE A 36 -2.64 6.68 -0.54
C ILE A 36 -3.39 7.78 0.21
N VAL A 37 -4.74 7.68 0.21
CA VAL A 37 -5.66 8.69 0.74
C VAL A 37 -6.15 8.36 2.15
N ASP A 38 -6.85 9.34 2.76
CA ASP A 38 -7.44 9.25 4.10
C ASP A 38 -6.42 9.29 5.26
N LYS A 39 -6.87 9.55 6.48
CA LYS A 39 -6.15 9.68 7.75
C LYS A 39 -5.27 10.94 7.85
N GLY A 40 -4.31 11.12 6.95
CA GLY A 40 -3.43 12.27 6.90
C GLY A 40 -4.09 13.49 6.25
N ARG A 41 -3.37 14.63 6.27
CA ARG A 41 -3.94 15.93 5.90
C ARG A 41 -3.83 16.26 4.42
N ASP A 42 -2.90 15.62 3.71
CA ASP A 42 -2.49 16.01 2.36
C ASP A 42 -2.76 14.93 1.30
N SER A 43 -3.89 14.22 1.42
CA SER A 43 -4.26 13.11 0.52
C SER A 43 -4.25 13.49 -0.96
N VAL A 44 -4.88 14.63 -1.32
CA VAL A 44 -4.92 15.11 -2.71
C VAL A 44 -3.53 15.48 -3.21
N ARG A 45 -2.76 16.18 -2.37
CA ARG A 45 -1.40 16.59 -2.71
C ARG A 45 -0.47 15.39 -2.92
N LEU A 46 -0.60 14.38 -2.06
CA LEU A 46 0.15 13.13 -2.19
C LEU A 46 -0.23 12.37 -3.45
N ALA A 47 -1.53 12.18 -3.72
CA ALA A 47 -2.01 11.49 -4.91
C ALA A 47 -1.51 12.16 -6.20
N LYS A 48 -1.62 13.49 -6.30
CA LYS A 48 -1.09 14.25 -7.46
C LYS A 48 0.42 14.09 -7.64
N LEU A 49 1.18 14.11 -6.55
CA LEU A 49 2.62 13.87 -6.61
C LEU A 49 2.88 12.47 -7.18
N LEU A 50 2.30 11.43 -6.58
CA LEU A 50 2.51 10.04 -6.98
C LEU A 50 2.14 9.79 -8.45
N PHE A 51 1.00 10.33 -8.91
CA PHE A 51 0.55 10.15 -10.29
C PHE A 51 1.40 10.90 -11.31
N SER A 52 2.11 11.96 -10.90
CA SER A 52 2.99 12.73 -11.77
C SER A 52 4.45 12.25 -11.78
N MET A 53 4.86 11.42 -10.82
CA MET A 53 6.25 11.00 -10.67
C MET A 53 6.63 9.91 -11.66
N PRO A 54 7.68 10.11 -12.50
CA PRO A 54 8.22 9.04 -13.32
C PRO A 54 8.76 7.89 -12.48
N GLY A 55 8.52 6.65 -12.90
CA GLY A 55 8.99 5.46 -12.20
C GLY A 55 8.14 5.03 -11.00
N VAL A 56 7.05 5.76 -10.70
CA VAL A 56 6.10 5.40 -9.65
C VAL A 56 4.93 4.61 -10.24
N CYS A 57 4.57 3.50 -9.59
CA CYS A 57 3.40 2.68 -9.91
C CYS A 57 2.59 2.45 -8.64
N CYS A 58 1.33 2.87 -8.64
CA CYS A 58 0.43 2.72 -7.51
C CYS A 58 -0.63 1.65 -7.79
N ILE A 59 -1.12 0.99 -6.74
CA ILE A 59 -2.34 0.19 -6.77
C ILE A 59 -3.37 0.78 -5.81
N ALA A 60 -4.63 0.39 -5.96
CA ALA A 60 -5.69 0.78 -5.04
C ALA A 60 -5.64 -0.07 -3.76
N GLY A 61 -5.78 0.58 -2.59
CA GLY A 61 -6.12 -0.04 -1.32
C GLY A 61 -7.62 0.04 -1.05
N ASN A 62 -8.02 -0.36 0.17
CA ASN A 62 -9.44 -0.29 0.54
C ASN A 62 -9.93 1.15 0.71
N HIS A 63 -9.08 2.10 1.07
CA HIS A 63 -9.46 3.50 1.18
C HIS A 63 -9.76 4.13 -0.18
N GLU A 64 -9.01 3.83 -1.23
CA GLU A 64 -9.34 4.22 -2.60
C GLU A 64 -10.62 3.52 -3.10
N TYR A 65 -10.74 2.21 -2.84
CA TYR A 65 -11.90 1.42 -3.25
C TYR A 65 -13.21 1.93 -2.63
N ASP A 66 -13.21 2.19 -1.31
CA ASP A 66 -14.38 2.72 -0.60
C ASP A 66 -14.72 4.14 -1.04
N PHE A 67 -13.70 5.00 -1.19
CA PHE A 67 -13.89 6.34 -1.71
C PHE A 67 -14.61 6.33 -3.07
N LEU A 68 -14.10 5.55 -4.03
CA LEU A 68 -14.69 5.46 -5.36
C LEU A 68 -16.11 4.86 -5.34
N LYS A 69 -16.38 3.92 -4.45
CA LYS A 69 -17.72 3.38 -4.24
C LYS A 69 -18.71 4.46 -3.80
N TYR A 70 -18.36 5.27 -2.79
CA TYR A 70 -19.19 6.36 -2.31
C TYR A 70 -19.32 7.48 -3.33
N TYR A 71 -18.22 7.83 -4.02
CA TYR A 71 -18.22 8.82 -5.08
C TYR A 71 -19.18 8.41 -6.22
N ARG A 72 -19.13 7.18 -6.68
CA ARG A 72 -20.03 6.67 -7.71
C ARG A 72 -21.49 6.66 -7.26
N ALA A 73 -21.76 6.29 -6.00
CA ALA A 73 -23.11 6.37 -5.43
C ALA A 73 -23.64 7.80 -5.42
N LEU A 74 -22.81 8.78 -5.06
CA LEU A 74 -23.13 10.20 -5.10
C LEU A 74 -23.47 10.66 -6.53
N MET A 75 -22.63 10.31 -7.50
CA MET A 75 -22.83 10.71 -8.89
C MET A 75 -24.04 10.04 -9.54
N ALA A 76 -24.35 8.80 -9.14
CA ALA A 76 -25.54 8.08 -9.61
C ALA A 76 -26.83 8.46 -8.88
N GLN A 77 -26.75 9.27 -7.83
CA GLN A 77 -27.90 9.66 -6.98
C GLN A 77 -28.71 8.45 -6.44
N THR A 78 -28.01 7.35 -6.15
CA THR A 78 -28.64 6.09 -5.73
C THR A 78 -28.85 5.97 -4.22
N GLU A 79 -28.24 6.85 -3.44
CA GLU A 79 -28.34 6.91 -1.98
C GLU A 79 -28.69 8.32 -1.51
N ASP A 80 -28.93 8.48 -0.20
CA ASP A 80 -29.09 9.79 0.44
C ASP A 80 -27.83 10.61 0.22
N TYR A 81 -27.98 11.72 -0.52
CA TYR A 81 -26.89 12.60 -0.92
C TYR A 81 -26.09 13.12 0.29
N ASP A 82 -26.77 13.55 1.33
CA ASP A 82 -26.12 14.14 2.52
C ASP A 82 -25.32 13.07 3.29
N ALA A 83 -25.86 11.86 3.40
CA ALA A 83 -25.16 10.75 4.06
C ALA A 83 -23.91 10.29 3.29
N VAL A 84 -23.97 10.25 1.95
CA VAL A 84 -22.82 9.91 1.10
C VAL A 84 -21.78 11.03 1.14
N LEU A 85 -22.21 12.28 1.07
CA LEU A 85 -21.30 13.43 1.15
C LEU A 85 -20.56 13.48 2.49
N GLU A 86 -21.23 13.13 3.59
CA GLU A 86 -20.59 13.04 4.91
C GLU A 86 -19.52 11.95 4.96
N LYS A 87 -19.79 10.79 4.37
CA LYS A 87 -18.79 9.72 4.24
C LYS A 87 -17.59 10.19 3.40
N LEU A 88 -17.83 10.85 2.28
CA LEU A 88 -16.75 11.38 1.44
C LEU A 88 -15.90 12.42 2.15
N ARG A 89 -16.52 13.28 2.99
CA ARG A 89 -15.79 14.27 3.80
C ARG A 89 -14.84 13.62 4.81
N ALA A 90 -15.19 12.45 5.35
CA ALA A 90 -14.33 11.72 6.28
C ALA A 90 -13.03 11.26 5.63
N TYR A 91 -13.02 11.00 4.30
CA TYR A 91 -11.83 10.58 3.56
C TYR A 91 -10.88 11.73 3.20
N PHE A 92 -11.36 12.99 3.22
CA PHE A 92 -10.58 14.16 2.83
C PHE A 92 -10.57 15.21 3.95
N VAL A 93 -9.59 15.07 4.83
CA VAL A 93 -9.43 15.94 6.01
C VAL A 93 -8.90 17.33 5.63
N ASP A 94 -8.28 17.48 4.45
CA ASP A 94 -7.71 18.73 3.95
C ASP A 94 -8.76 19.76 3.45
N GLY A 95 -10.06 19.41 3.52
CA GLY A 95 -11.16 20.30 3.16
C GLY A 95 -11.26 20.63 1.68
N HIS A 96 -10.43 20.07 0.84
CA HIS A 96 -10.49 20.23 -0.61
C HIS A 96 -11.42 19.16 -1.21
N LEU A 97 -12.42 19.63 -1.93
CA LEU A 97 -13.16 18.77 -2.84
C LEU A 97 -12.17 18.17 -3.82
N LEU A 98 -12.30 16.87 -4.05
CA LEU A 98 -11.54 16.16 -5.09
C LEU A 98 -11.70 16.87 -6.41
N ASP A 99 -10.60 17.21 -7.00
CA ASP A 99 -10.59 17.56 -8.41
C ASP A 99 -10.65 16.32 -9.30
N TRP A 100 -11.08 16.55 -10.54
CA TRP A 100 -11.26 15.50 -11.53
C TRP A 100 -9.98 14.66 -11.77
N GLU A 101 -8.82 15.31 -11.79
CA GLU A 101 -7.54 14.66 -12.05
C GLU A 101 -7.22 13.62 -10.97
N THR A 102 -7.52 13.96 -9.70
CA THR A 102 -7.33 13.02 -8.59
C THR A 102 -8.29 11.85 -8.67
N VAL A 103 -9.58 12.09 -8.95
CA VAL A 103 -10.58 11.02 -9.10
C VAL A 103 -10.23 10.10 -10.26
N ASP A 104 -9.94 10.65 -11.43
CA ASP A 104 -9.56 9.88 -12.62
C ASP A 104 -8.30 9.05 -12.35
N GLY A 105 -7.33 9.62 -11.63
CA GLY A 105 -6.13 8.91 -11.21
C GLY A 105 -6.43 7.73 -10.28
N LEU A 106 -7.30 7.93 -9.28
CA LEU A 106 -7.73 6.86 -8.38
C LEU A 106 -8.52 5.76 -9.11
N GLU A 107 -9.39 6.13 -10.07
CA GLU A 107 -10.15 5.17 -10.88
C GLU A 107 -9.28 4.32 -11.80
N ALA A 108 -8.14 4.85 -12.22
CA ALA A 108 -7.19 4.17 -13.10
C ALA A 108 -6.27 3.18 -12.35
N LEU A 109 -6.26 3.19 -11.02
CA LEU A 109 -5.39 2.32 -10.24
C LEU A 109 -5.74 0.83 -10.42
N PRO A 110 -4.76 -0.03 -10.73
CA PRO A 110 -4.95 -1.47 -10.68
C PRO A 110 -5.05 -1.94 -9.22
N TYR A 111 -5.51 -3.18 -8.99
CA TYR A 111 -5.60 -3.77 -7.65
C TYR A 111 -4.42 -4.66 -7.28
N TYR A 112 -3.50 -4.91 -8.20
CA TYR A 112 -2.26 -5.64 -7.98
C TYR A 112 -1.20 -5.27 -9.00
N ILE A 113 0.04 -5.57 -8.64
CA ILE A 113 1.21 -5.49 -9.52
C ILE A 113 1.85 -6.87 -9.52
N GLU A 114 2.28 -7.35 -10.67
CA GLU A 114 3.05 -8.57 -10.79
C GLU A 114 4.33 -8.31 -11.57
N THR A 115 5.47 -8.57 -10.96
CA THR A 115 6.82 -8.46 -11.53
C THR A 115 7.44 -9.84 -11.73
N GLU A 116 8.71 -9.91 -12.12
CA GLU A 116 9.46 -11.16 -12.15
C GLU A 116 9.72 -11.70 -10.74
N ASP A 117 9.95 -10.82 -9.75
CA ASP A 117 10.43 -11.17 -8.42
C ASP A 117 9.32 -11.21 -7.36
N PHE A 118 8.27 -10.39 -7.51
CA PHE A 118 7.21 -10.28 -6.51
C PHE A 118 5.82 -10.01 -7.09
N ILE A 119 4.83 -10.27 -6.26
CA ILE A 119 3.43 -9.85 -6.43
C ILE A 119 3.15 -8.80 -5.36
N GLY A 120 2.76 -7.58 -5.78
CA GLY A 120 2.32 -6.50 -4.88
C GLY A 120 0.79 -6.44 -4.84
N VAL A 121 0.22 -6.52 -3.64
CA VAL A 121 -1.22 -6.35 -3.38
C VAL A 121 -1.41 -5.48 -2.15
N HIS A 122 -2.60 -4.90 -1.98
CA HIS A 122 -2.84 -4.12 -0.76
C HIS A 122 -3.03 -5.03 0.47
N ALA A 123 -4.00 -5.96 0.48
CA ALA A 123 -4.30 -6.76 1.66
C ALA A 123 -3.86 -8.22 1.55
N GLY A 124 -4.16 -8.89 0.45
CA GLY A 124 -3.79 -10.29 0.30
C GLY A 124 -4.19 -10.91 -1.03
N VAL A 125 -3.73 -12.12 -1.24
CA VAL A 125 -4.05 -12.92 -2.42
C VAL A 125 -4.81 -14.19 -2.02
N PRO A 126 -5.64 -14.76 -2.91
CA PRO A 126 -6.36 -16.00 -2.61
C PRO A 126 -5.39 -17.14 -2.30
N VAL A 127 -5.65 -17.85 -1.22
CA VAL A 127 -4.92 -19.05 -0.81
C VAL A 127 -5.86 -20.24 -0.74
N ARG A 128 -5.44 -21.37 -1.31
CA ARG A 128 -6.14 -22.65 -1.18
C ARG A 128 -5.12 -23.76 -0.88
N ASP A 129 -5.35 -24.50 0.21
CA ASP A 129 -4.47 -25.61 0.66
C ASP A 129 -2.99 -25.16 0.78
N GLY A 130 -2.74 -23.97 1.34
CA GLY A 130 -1.41 -23.38 1.49
C GLY A 130 -0.75 -22.88 0.20
N LYS A 131 -1.46 -22.91 -0.93
CA LYS A 131 -0.97 -22.45 -2.22
C LYS A 131 -1.64 -21.16 -2.65
N LEU A 132 -0.85 -20.24 -3.18
CA LEU A 132 -1.37 -19.02 -3.80
C LEU A 132 -2.13 -19.40 -5.09
N LEU A 133 -3.34 -18.85 -5.24
CA LEU A 133 -4.03 -18.87 -6.52
C LEU A 133 -3.54 -17.70 -7.39
N PRO A 134 -3.76 -17.76 -8.72
CA PRO A 134 -3.42 -16.64 -9.58
C PRO A 134 -4.10 -15.35 -9.09
N VAL A 135 -3.33 -14.29 -8.88
CA VAL A 135 -3.84 -12.99 -8.39
C VAL A 135 -4.91 -12.43 -9.32
N SER A 136 -4.81 -12.69 -10.63
CA SER A 136 -5.81 -12.30 -11.65
C SER A 136 -7.17 -12.98 -11.49
N SER A 137 -7.27 -14.03 -10.68
CA SER A 137 -8.53 -14.73 -10.38
C SER A 137 -9.23 -14.19 -9.13
N ALA A 138 -8.61 -13.27 -8.39
CA ALA A 138 -9.16 -12.70 -7.17
C ALA A 138 -10.22 -11.64 -7.48
N ALA A 139 -11.26 -11.56 -6.63
CA ALA A 139 -12.13 -10.38 -6.62
C ALA A 139 -11.39 -9.16 -6.05
N CYS A 140 -11.71 -7.95 -6.53
CA CYS A 140 -11.08 -6.72 -6.06
C CYS A 140 -11.19 -6.58 -4.53
N GLU A 141 -12.36 -6.88 -3.96
CA GLU A 141 -12.60 -6.84 -2.51
C GLU A 141 -11.63 -7.75 -1.74
N GLN A 142 -11.29 -8.91 -2.28
CA GLN A 142 -10.33 -9.79 -1.63
C GLN A 142 -8.94 -9.18 -1.61
N LEU A 143 -8.52 -8.56 -2.72
CA LEU A 143 -7.20 -7.92 -2.83
C LEU A 143 -7.03 -6.73 -1.88
N VAL A 144 -8.14 -6.03 -1.54
CA VAL A 144 -8.09 -4.82 -0.73
C VAL A 144 -8.54 -4.98 0.72
N TYR A 145 -9.20 -6.12 1.11
CA TYR A 145 -9.74 -6.30 2.47
C TYR A 145 -9.31 -7.57 3.19
N ASP A 146 -8.65 -8.53 2.55
CA ASP A 146 -8.39 -9.83 3.19
C ASP A 146 -7.34 -9.76 4.30
N ARG A 147 -7.82 -9.54 5.54
CA ARG A 147 -6.98 -9.51 6.75
C ARG A 147 -6.46 -10.89 7.17
N ARG A 148 -6.97 -11.99 6.59
CA ARG A 148 -6.53 -13.35 6.93
C ARG A 148 -5.23 -13.74 6.26
N PHE A 149 -4.89 -13.06 5.14
CA PHE A 149 -3.66 -13.32 4.41
C PHE A 149 -2.40 -13.15 5.27
N LYS A 150 -2.41 -12.18 6.19
CA LYS A 150 -1.29 -11.97 7.13
C LYS A 150 -0.94 -13.21 7.95
N ASP A 151 -1.95 -14.01 8.35
CA ASP A 151 -1.81 -15.21 9.16
C ASP A 151 -1.65 -16.50 8.33
N ALA A 152 -1.84 -16.43 7.01
CA ALA A 152 -1.78 -17.59 6.15
C ALA A 152 -0.34 -18.08 5.95
N ASP A 153 -0.12 -19.38 6.18
CA ASP A 153 1.08 -20.05 5.73
C ASP A 153 0.98 -20.26 4.22
N VAL A 154 1.81 -19.56 3.47
CA VAL A 154 1.76 -19.60 2.01
C VAL A 154 3.06 -20.09 1.42
N LEU A 155 2.94 -20.99 0.43
CA LEU A 155 4.03 -21.41 -0.41
C LEU A 155 3.86 -20.75 -1.79
N PRO A 156 4.65 -19.75 -2.13
CA PRO A 156 4.61 -19.13 -3.45
C PRO A 156 4.99 -20.15 -4.52
N GLN A 157 4.08 -20.37 -5.47
CA GLN A 157 4.27 -21.42 -6.47
C GLN A 157 5.37 -21.09 -7.49
N ASN A 158 5.57 -19.80 -7.79
CA ASN A 158 6.44 -19.33 -8.87
C ASN A 158 7.74 -18.69 -8.36
N GLY A 159 8.14 -18.96 -7.13
CA GLY A 159 9.33 -18.31 -6.54
C GLY A 159 9.17 -16.84 -6.19
N LYS A 160 8.05 -16.20 -6.54
CA LYS A 160 7.80 -14.78 -6.25
C LYS A 160 7.44 -14.56 -4.77
N CYS A 161 7.93 -13.46 -4.20
CA CYS A 161 7.51 -12.98 -2.89
C CYS A 161 6.17 -12.23 -3.00
N VAL A 162 5.32 -12.26 -1.97
CA VAL A 162 4.12 -11.40 -1.91
C VAL A 162 4.39 -10.21 -1.00
N LEU A 163 4.28 -9.01 -1.55
CA LEU A 163 4.38 -7.75 -0.80
C LEU A 163 2.97 -7.22 -0.52
N PHE A 164 2.67 -6.86 0.72
CA PHE A 164 1.33 -6.43 1.13
C PHE A 164 1.35 -5.49 2.34
N GLY A 165 0.22 -4.82 2.63
CA GLY A 165 0.02 -3.89 3.74
C GLY A 165 -1.31 -4.09 4.47
N HIS A 166 -2.14 -3.02 4.55
CA HIS A 166 -3.53 -2.99 5.02
C HIS A 166 -3.76 -3.16 6.53
N THR A 167 -3.01 -4.01 7.19
CA THR A 167 -3.13 -4.22 8.64
C THR A 167 -1.87 -3.74 9.31
N PRO A 168 -1.88 -2.65 10.09
CA PRO A 168 -0.68 -2.15 10.75
C PRO A 168 0.08 -3.25 11.50
N VAL A 169 1.39 -3.33 11.28
CA VAL A 169 2.25 -4.39 11.86
C VAL A 169 2.18 -4.44 13.38
N ARG A 170 1.93 -3.31 14.06
CA ARG A 170 1.75 -3.27 15.52
C ARG A 170 0.55 -4.08 16.04
N TYR A 171 -0.40 -4.45 15.19
CA TYR A 171 -1.49 -5.38 15.55
C TYR A 171 -1.07 -6.85 15.45
N ILE A 172 0.14 -7.12 14.96
CA ILE A 172 0.65 -8.47 14.66
C ILE A 172 1.92 -8.76 15.47
N SER A 173 2.71 -7.72 15.74
CA SER A 173 4.00 -7.79 16.45
C SER A 173 4.11 -6.67 17.49
N ASP A 174 5.14 -6.73 18.32
CA ASP A 174 5.42 -5.71 19.35
C ASP A 174 6.12 -4.46 18.78
N GLY A 175 6.26 -4.35 17.46
CA GLY A 175 6.96 -3.23 16.80
C GLY A 175 6.18 -2.62 15.64
N ASP A 176 6.79 -1.61 15.02
CA ASP A 176 6.25 -0.88 13.87
C ASP A 176 7.14 -1.08 12.62
N GLU A 177 7.97 -2.12 12.62
CA GLU A 177 8.89 -2.41 11.52
C GLU A 177 8.26 -3.37 10.50
N ILE A 178 8.72 -3.28 9.25
CA ILE A 178 8.35 -4.19 8.15
C ILE A 178 8.62 -5.63 8.57
N LEU A 179 7.65 -6.53 8.39
CA LEU A 179 7.75 -7.92 8.79
C LEU A 179 8.07 -8.83 7.60
N PHE A 180 9.08 -9.66 7.79
CA PHE A 180 9.55 -10.62 6.81
C PHE A 180 9.16 -12.04 7.21
N TYR A 181 8.65 -12.83 6.26
CA TYR A 181 8.27 -14.23 6.45
C TYR A 181 9.14 -15.11 5.57
N PRO A 182 10.28 -15.63 6.11
CA PRO A 182 11.22 -16.44 5.34
C PRO A 182 10.59 -17.74 4.82
N ARG A 183 11.08 -18.23 3.70
CA ARG A 183 10.77 -19.56 3.20
C ARG A 183 11.38 -20.64 4.10
N GLU A 184 10.84 -21.83 4.05
CA GLU A 184 11.42 -22.99 4.75
C GLU A 184 12.91 -23.15 4.39
N GLY A 185 13.74 -23.31 5.43
CA GLY A 185 15.20 -23.43 5.30
C GLY A 185 15.94 -22.13 5.00
N LYS A 186 15.24 -20.98 4.94
CA LYS A 186 15.85 -19.65 4.78
C LYS A 186 15.91 -18.91 6.12
N VAL A 187 16.80 -17.92 6.19
CA VAL A 187 17.06 -17.18 7.42
C VAL A 187 16.47 -15.78 7.35
N GLN A 188 16.06 -15.25 8.49
CA GLN A 188 15.74 -13.85 8.64
C GLN A 188 16.96 -12.97 8.32
N GLY A 189 16.75 -11.84 7.63
CA GLY A 189 17.82 -10.91 7.24
C GLY A 189 18.55 -11.28 5.95
N SER A 190 18.02 -12.22 5.15
CA SER A 190 18.51 -12.43 3.79
C SER A 190 18.35 -11.18 2.94
N ALA A 191 19.35 -10.87 2.11
CA ALA A 191 19.30 -9.77 1.13
C ALA A 191 18.56 -10.12 -0.17
N ALA A 192 18.09 -11.37 -0.32
CA ALA A 192 17.39 -11.83 -1.51
C ALA A 192 15.88 -11.91 -1.27
N ILE A 193 15.10 -11.13 -2.00
CA ILE A 193 13.62 -11.12 -1.88
C ILE A 193 13.03 -12.53 -2.15
N ALA A 194 13.67 -13.32 -3.00
CA ALA A 194 13.28 -14.69 -3.31
C ALA A 194 13.36 -15.64 -2.10
N ASP A 195 14.05 -15.27 -1.02
CA ASP A 195 14.15 -16.06 0.20
C ASP A 195 12.91 -15.87 1.12
N TYR A 196 12.00 -14.99 0.77
CA TYR A 196 10.78 -14.73 1.53
C TYR A 196 9.52 -15.22 0.81
N CYS A 197 8.58 -15.75 1.58
CA CYS A 197 7.24 -16.08 1.08
C CYS A 197 6.41 -14.83 0.89
N LYS A 198 6.44 -13.97 1.89
CA LYS A 198 5.72 -12.69 1.92
C LYS A 198 6.46 -11.67 2.78
N ILE A 199 6.22 -10.39 2.54
CA ILE A 199 6.74 -9.27 3.33
C ILE A 199 5.60 -8.28 3.57
N HIS A 200 5.41 -7.87 4.82
CA HIS A 200 4.34 -7.00 5.27
C HIS A 200 4.87 -5.58 5.49
N LEU A 201 4.37 -4.62 4.71
CA LEU A 201 4.95 -3.28 4.61
C LEU A 201 4.24 -2.20 5.45
N ASP A 202 2.99 -2.43 5.92
CA ASP A 202 2.20 -1.41 6.62
C ASP A 202 2.73 -1.15 8.04
N THR A 203 3.56 -0.14 8.19
CA THR A 203 4.10 0.33 9.46
C THR A 203 3.09 1.10 10.32
N GLY A 204 1.87 1.31 9.80
CA GLY A 204 0.80 2.00 10.52
C GLY A 204 1.09 3.46 10.79
N VAL A 205 1.52 4.23 9.79
CA VAL A 205 1.97 5.63 9.93
C VAL A 205 1.04 6.50 10.76
N TYR A 206 -0.27 6.32 10.63
CA TYR A 206 -1.28 7.09 11.38
C TYR A 206 -1.38 6.71 12.88
N LEU A 207 -0.79 5.58 13.29
CA LEU A 207 -0.73 5.09 14.66
C LEU A 207 0.66 5.27 15.27
N SER A 208 1.68 4.93 14.48
CA SER A 208 3.08 4.89 14.91
C SER A 208 3.82 6.21 14.69
N GLY A 209 3.39 6.99 13.68
CA GLY A 209 4.17 8.09 13.15
C GLY A 209 5.31 7.66 12.24
N ILE A 210 5.50 6.35 12.02
CA ILE A 210 6.62 5.78 11.26
C ILE A 210 6.14 5.37 9.87
N LEU A 211 6.83 5.84 8.83
CA LEU A 211 6.63 5.41 7.45
C LEU A 211 7.82 4.58 7.00
N GLY A 212 7.57 3.33 6.62
CA GLY A 212 8.57 2.36 6.19
C GLY A 212 8.57 2.13 4.68
N CYS A 213 9.75 1.88 4.12
CA CYS A 213 9.95 1.54 2.71
C CYS A 213 10.95 0.39 2.59
N LEU A 214 10.64 -0.57 1.74
CA LEU A 214 11.50 -1.71 1.41
C LEU A 214 12.26 -1.44 0.10
N CYS A 215 13.56 -1.61 0.09
CA CYS A 215 14.33 -1.81 -1.14
C CYS A 215 14.29 -3.30 -1.50
N THR A 216 13.74 -3.67 -2.66
CA THR A 216 13.61 -5.07 -3.06
C THR A 216 14.89 -5.67 -3.60
N ASP A 217 15.86 -4.85 -4.02
CA ASP A 217 17.14 -5.31 -4.58
C ASP A 217 18.07 -5.92 -3.51
N ASP A 218 17.95 -5.47 -2.26
CA ASP A 218 18.82 -5.92 -1.15
C ASP A 218 18.07 -6.19 0.16
N CYS A 219 16.74 -6.13 0.14
CA CYS A 219 15.83 -6.32 1.28
C CYS A 219 16.09 -5.36 2.46
N ARG A 220 16.70 -4.19 2.21
CA ARG A 220 16.87 -3.17 3.23
C ARG A 220 15.60 -2.36 3.42
N CYS A 221 15.31 -2.07 4.69
CA CYS A 221 14.21 -1.20 5.08
C CYS A 221 14.72 0.19 5.44
N HIS A 222 13.97 1.20 5.02
CA HIS A 222 14.20 2.61 5.32
C HIS A 222 12.99 3.15 6.04
N TYR A 223 13.19 3.88 7.13
CA TYR A 223 12.11 4.43 7.95
C TYR A 223 12.32 5.93 8.14
N VAL A 224 11.23 6.67 8.20
CA VAL A 224 11.18 8.07 8.64
C VAL A 224 10.12 8.20 9.72
N ASP A 225 10.33 9.12 10.66
CA ASP A 225 9.46 9.31 11.82
C ASP A 225 8.93 10.74 11.85
N LEU A 226 7.66 10.93 12.20
CA LEU A 226 7.05 12.25 12.39
C LEU A 226 7.75 13.06 13.49
N SER A 227 8.28 12.40 14.51
CA SER A 227 9.02 13.06 15.60
C SER A 227 10.30 13.76 15.12
N ASP A 228 10.87 13.32 14.00
CA ASP A 228 12.05 13.96 13.39
C ASP A 228 11.71 15.21 12.59
N MET A 229 10.41 15.55 12.45
CA MET A 229 9.94 16.69 11.63
C MET A 229 9.72 17.99 12.42
N THR A 230 10.04 17.97 13.71
CA THR A 230 9.91 19.12 14.64
C THR A 230 11.14 20.03 14.63
#